data_4efe2f344076b5af2069f7bc5764f0ef
#
_entry.id   4efe2f344076b5af2069f7bc5764f0ef
#
_cell.length_a   1.000
_cell.length_b   1.000
_cell.length_c   1.000
_cell.angle_alpha   90.00
_cell.angle_beta   90.00
_cell.angle_gamma   90.00
#
_symmetry.space_group_name_H-M   'P 1'
#
loop_
_entity.id
_entity.type
_entity.pdbx_description
1 polymer ?
#
loop_
_entity_poly.entity_id
_entity_poly.type
_entity_poly.pdbx_seq_one_letter_code
_entity_poly.pdbx_strand_id
1 'polypeptide(L)'
;LAITMALSLAACSATENQENRSSEALESSSAVLEQETIDSSSSEMKASGSEPSEIDEEQESNVLVAYFSWADSAILADDVDAVASPSVISPGNVQQLAGWIQEETGGDLFSIRVVDPYPSDWDDCLTRANQERGDNARPELVENVDGLDQYDTVFLGYPNWWYGVPMALLTFLEQNDLSGKQVYLFCSHGTGGLAS
;
A
#
# COMPACT_ATOMS: atom_id res chain seq x y z
N LEU A 1 -50.38 -27.71 23.42
CA LEU A 1 -49.71 -28.85 22.74
C LEU A 1 -48.19 -28.61 22.78
N ALA A 2 -47.55 -29.33 23.68
CA ALA A 2 -46.11 -29.31 23.87
C ALA A 2 -45.46 -30.23 22.84
N ILE A 3 -44.43 -29.81 22.17
CA ILE A 3 -43.55 -30.70 21.42
C ILE A 3 -42.11 -30.37 21.84
N THR A 4 -41.62 -31.24 22.69
CA THR A 4 -40.21 -31.47 23.01
C THR A 4 -39.50 -32.10 21.81
N MET A 5 -38.39 -31.59 21.41
CA MET A 5 -37.51 -32.35 20.53
C MET A 5 -36.04 -32.23 20.98
N ALA A 6 -35.46 -33.38 21.09
CA ALA A 6 -34.26 -33.70 21.83
C ALA A 6 -32.95 -33.24 21.16
N LEU A 7 -31.98 -32.98 22.04
CA LEU A 7 -30.55 -32.87 21.75
C LEU A 7 -29.99 -34.16 21.17
N SER A 8 -29.17 -34.09 20.15
CA SER A 8 -28.20 -35.10 19.82
C SER A 8 -26.81 -34.46 19.75
N LEU A 9 -26.03 -34.72 20.78
CA LEU A 9 -24.57 -34.56 20.78
C LEU A 9 -23.95 -35.73 19.97
N ALA A 10 -23.12 -35.39 19.00
CA ALA A 10 -22.16 -36.32 18.46
C ALA A 10 -20.77 -35.76 18.68
N ALA A 11 -20.07 -36.32 19.65
CA ALA A 11 -18.65 -36.20 19.85
C ALA A 11 -17.95 -37.15 18.87
N CYS A 12 -16.96 -36.68 18.14
CA CYS A 12 -15.94 -37.54 17.54
C CYS A 12 -14.56 -37.03 17.89
N SER A 13 -13.85 -37.95 18.47
CA SER A 13 -12.54 -37.93 19.09
C SER A 13 -11.39 -37.57 18.16
N ALA A 14 -10.34 -37.08 18.82
CA ALA A 14 -8.99 -36.89 18.35
C ALA A 14 -8.34 -38.15 17.74
N THR A 15 -7.45 -37.96 16.81
CA THR A 15 -6.29 -38.83 16.63
C THR A 15 -5.07 -37.95 16.32
N GLU A 16 -4.19 -37.92 17.31
CA GLU A 16 -2.79 -37.52 17.16
C GLU A 16 -2.10 -38.48 16.20
N ASN A 17 -1.24 -37.95 15.35
CA ASN A 17 -0.08 -38.68 14.89
C ASN A 17 1.13 -37.78 14.75
N GLN A 18 2.04 -37.99 15.67
CA GLN A 18 3.39 -37.46 15.76
C GLN A 18 4.31 -38.52 15.13
N GLU A 19 5.22 -38.07 14.28
CA GLU A 19 6.57 -38.61 14.06
C GLU A 19 7.21 -37.86 12.89
N ASN A 20 8.19 -36.98 13.15
CA ASN A 20 9.61 -37.19 13.45
C ASN A 20 10.43 -37.69 12.23
N ARG A 21 11.39 -36.89 11.85
CA ARG A 21 12.73 -37.09 11.24
C ARG A 21 13.00 -36.02 10.19
N SER A 22 14.12 -35.43 10.12
CA SER A 22 15.50 -35.50 10.58
C SER A 22 16.28 -34.49 9.75
N SER A 23 17.16 -33.83 10.41
CA SER A 23 18.28 -33.02 9.91
C SER A 23 19.05 -33.70 8.76
N GLU A 24 19.40 -32.95 7.72
CA GLU A 24 20.68 -33.10 7.04
C GLU A 24 21.19 -31.76 6.57
N ALA A 25 22.37 -31.45 7.07
CA ALA A 25 23.23 -30.37 6.66
C ALA A 25 24.04 -30.81 5.43
N LEU A 26 24.24 -29.94 4.48
CA LEU A 26 25.33 -30.00 3.49
C LEU A 26 25.74 -28.55 3.17
N GLU A 27 26.81 -28.14 3.77
CA GLU A 27 28.16 -27.84 3.30
C GLU A 27 28.28 -26.94 2.06
N SER A 28 28.78 -25.77 2.36
CA SER A 28 29.93 -25.05 1.80
C SER A 28 30.37 -25.44 0.38
N SER A 29 30.36 -24.47 -0.52
CA SER A 29 31.34 -24.38 -1.59
C SER A 29 31.74 -22.92 -1.83
N SER A 30 32.91 -22.60 -1.35
CA SER A 30 33.70 -21.42 -1.69
C SER A 30 34.30 -21.62 -3.10
N ALA A 31 34.22 -20.61 -3.96
CA ALA A 31 35.06 -20.44 -5.14
C ALA A 31 35.42 -18.95 -5.26
N VAL A 32 36.54 -18.61 -4.75
CA VAL A 32 37.82 -18.17 -5.33
C VAL A 32 37.70 -17.08 -6.41
N LEU A 33 38.24 -15.93 -5.99
CA LEU A 33 38.64 -14.75 -6.74
C LEU A 33 39.57 -15.12 -7.92
N GLU A 34 39.31 -14.51 -9.06
CA GLU A 34 40.37 -14.17 -10.00
C GLU A 34 40.34 -12.69 -10.32
N GLN A 35 41.44 -12.07 -9.98
CA GLN A 35 41.78 -10.68 -10.15
C GLN A 35 42.59 -10.55 -11.43
N GLU A 36 42.06 -9.92 -12.46
CA GLU A 36 42.87 -9.52 -13.60
C GLU A 36 43.12 -8.01 -13.58
N THR A 37 44.37 -7.67 -13.39
CA THR A 37 44.96 -6.36 -13.59
C THR A 37 45.40 -6.21 -15.04
N ILE A 38 44.97 -5.17 -15.74
CA ILE A 38 45.62 -4.67 -16.97
C ILE A 38 45.64 -3.15 -16.91
N ASP A 39 46.72 -2.66 -16.65
CA ASP A 39 47.75 -1.81 -17.24
C ASP A 39 47.29 -0.54 -17.96
N SER A 40 47.98 0.51 -17.52
CA SER A 40 47.92 1.89 -17.95
C SER A 40 48.20 2.07 -19.44
N SER A 41 47.41 2.94 -20.07
CA SER A 41 47.93 3.73 -21.20
C SER A 41 47.36 5.14 -21.12
N SER A 42 48.23 6.04 -20.79
CA SER A 42 48.14 7.49 -20.83
C SER A 42 47.98 7.99 -22.26
N SER A 43 47.00 8.82 -22.51
CA SER A 43 47.10 9.85 -23.55
C SER A 43 46.34 11.11 -23.14
N GLU A 44 47.11 12.15 -22.91
CA GLU A 44 46.68 13.53 -22.76
C GLU A 44 45.97 14.01 -24.03
N MET A 45 44.76 14.58 -23.86
CA MET A 45 44.25 15.61 -24.78
C MET A 45 43.42 16.62 -24.05
N LYS A 46 44.06 17.77 -23.86
CA LYS A 46 43.65 19.15 -24.04
C LYS A 46 42.25 19.56 -23.61
N ALA A 47 42.22 20.35 -22.54
CA ALA A 47 41.13 21.16 -22.05
C ALA A 47 40.51 22.05 -23.15
N SER A 48 39.21 21.92 -23.34
CA SER A 48 38.39 22.96 -23.88
C SER A 48 37.29 23.18 -22.85
N GLY A 49 37.33 24.35 -22.19
CA GLY A 49 36.32 24.76 -21.25
C GLY A 49 34.97 24.97 -21.94
N SER A 50 34.01 24.28 -21.46
CA SER A 50 32.62 24.69 -21.51
C SER A 50 32.08 24.42 -20.13
N GLU A 51 31.69 25.49 -19.44
CA GLU A 51 30.96 25.40 -18.19
C GLU A 51 29.69 24.56 -18.39
N PRO A 52 29.41 23.63 -17.51
CA PRO A 52 28.07 23.04 -17.48
C PRO A 52 27.13 24.10 -16.88
N SER A 53 26.28 24.66 -17.69
CA SER A 53 25.07 25.29 -17.18
C SER A 53 24.20 24.16 -16.62
N GLU A 54 24.35 23.90 -15.35
CA GLU A 54 23.34 23.17 -14.56
C GLU A 54 22.11 24.09 -14.50
N ILE A 55 21.26 23.95 -15.52
CA ILE A 55 19.85 24.25 -15.35
C ILE A 55 19.30 22.92 -14.86
N ASP A 56 19.17 22.78 -13.55
CA ASP A 56 18.24 21.86 -12.94
C ASP A 56 16.85 22.33 -13.39
N GLU A 57 16.45 21.93 -14.60
CA GLU A 57 15.06 21.94 -14.97
C GLU A 57 14.45 20.86 -14.05
N GLU A 58 13.82 21.29 -12.95
CA GLU A 58 12.84 20.45 -12.25
C GLU A 58 11.89 19.98 -13.34
N GLN A 59 12.10 18.78 -13.83
CA GLN A 59 11.21 18.14 -14.78
C GLN A 59 9.94 17.86 -14.01
N GLU A 60 8.94 18.75 -14.15
CA GLU A 60 7.64 18.55 -13.55
C GLU A 60 7.13 17.17 -13.98
N SER A 61 6.98 16.30 -13.00
CA SER A 61 6.48 14.95 -13.25
C SER A 61 5.00 15.03 -13.65
N ASN A 62 4.62 14.41 -14.74
CA ASN A 62 3.22 14.26 -15.15
C ASN A 62 2.55 13.04 -14.51
N VAL A 63 3.14 12.52 -13.45
CA VAL A 63 2.67 11.34 -12.71
C VAL A 63 2.16 11.75 -11.34
N LEU A 64 0.93 11.38 -11.02
CA LEU A 64 0.34 11.51 -9.69
C LEU A 64 0.28 10.14 -9.02
N VAL A 65 0.72 10.06 -7.77
CA VAL A 65 0.56 8.89 -6.91
C VAL A 65 -0.42 9.23 -5.79
N ALA A 66 -1.71 9.08 -6.07
CA ALA A 66 -2.78 9.32 -5.11
C ALA A 66 -3.08 8.04 -4.33
N TYR A 67 -3.26 8.14 -3.02
CA TYR A 67 -3.54 6.97 -2.21
C TYR A 67 -4.38 7.30 -0.98
N PHE A 68 -5.26 6.37 -0.62
CA PHE A 68 -5.91 6.37 0.69
C PHE A 68 -5.19 5.37 1.60
N SER A 69 -4.75 5.83 2.76
CA SER A 69 -4.16 4.99 3.80
C SER A 69 -4.94 5.16 5.11
N TRP A 70 -5.23 4.05 5.79
CA TRP A 70 -5.80 4.14 7.12
C TRP A 70 -4.89 4.91 8.08
N ALA A 71 -3.57 4.72 8.00
CA ALA A 71 -2.59 5.42 8.82
C ALA A 71 -2.69 6.95 8.71
N ASP A 72 -2.95 7.48 7.51
CA ASP A 72 -3.05 8.93 7.29
C ASP A 72 -4.44 9.48 7.64
N SER A 73 -5.41 8.60 7.79
CA SER A 73 -6.81 8.93 8.04
C SER A 73 -7.32 8.43 9.39
N ALA A 74 -6.43 8.09 10.33
CA ALA A 74 -6.79 7.60 11.65
C ALA A 74 -6.26 8.50 12.77
N ILE A 75 -6.97 8.51 13.89
CA ILE A 75 -6.46 9.02 15.17
C ILE A 75 -5.91 7.82 15.94
N LEU A 76 -4.58 7.82 16.19
CA LEU A 76 -3.95 6.74 16.94
C LEU A 76 -4.35 6.81 18.40
N ALA A 77 -4.81 5.68 18.94
CA ALA A 77 -4.98 5.47 20.37
C ALA A 77 -3.61 5.17 21.04
N ASP A 78 -3.53 5.30 22.36
CA ASP A 78 -2.30 5.04 23.11
C ASP A 78 -1.86 3.57 23.04
N ASP A 79 -2.83 2.65 22.87
CA ASP A 79 -2.62 1.20 22.70
C ASP A 79 -3.22 0.75 21.37
N VAL A 80 -2.51 0.94 20.30
CA VAL A 80 -2.95 0.51 18.96
C VAL A 80 -3.05 -1.01 18.91
N ASP A 81 -4.17 -1.51 18.37
CA ASP A 81 -4.39 -2.94 18.15
C ASP A 81 -3.24 -3.56 17.33
N ALA A 82 -2.62 -4.61 17.88
CA ALA A 82 -1.51 -5.31 17.23
C ALA A 82 -1.90 -5.92 15.87
N VAL A 83 -3.18 -6.27 15.68
CA VAL A 83 -3.70 -6.79 14.41
C VAL A 83 -3.78 -5.70 13.35
N ALA A 84 -4.15 -4.49 13.76
CA ALA A 84 -4.28 -3.35 12.88
C ALA A 84 -2.96 -2.62 12.60
N SER A 85 -1.96 -2.81 13.47
CA SER A 85 -0.74 -1.98 13.51
C SER A 85 0.00 -1.81 12.17
N PRO A 86 0.15 -2.83 11.30
CA PRO A 86 0.83 -2.64 10.01
C PRO A 86 0.06 -1.75 9.03
N SER A 87 -1.23 -1.52 9.28
CA SER A 87 -2.09 -0.72 8.40
C SER A 87 -2.35 0.68 8.95
N VAL A 88 -2.29 0.86 10.28
CA VAL A 88 -2.68 2.11 10.95
C VAL A 88 -1.51 2.90 11.54
N ILE A 89 -0.37 2.26 11.78
CA ILE A 89 0.86 2.97 12.19
C ILE A 89 1.58 3.46 10.94
N SER A 90 1.91 4.75 10.93
CA SER A 90 2.65 5.36 9.81
C SER A 90 4.11 4.89 9.77
N PRO A 91 4.66 4.58 8.56
CA PRO A 91 3.94 4.54 7.30
C PRO A 91 3.07 3.27 7.18
N GLY A 92 1.79 3.45 6.87
CA GLY A 92 0.88 2.33 6.63
C GLY A 92 1.22 1.58 5.33
N ASN A 93 0.66 0.38 5.16
CA ASN A 93 1.00 -0.49 4.02
C ASN A 93 0.82 0.20 2.66
N VAL A 94 -0.30 0.92 2.45
CA VAL A 94 -0.56 1.61 1.18
C VAL A 94 0.38 2.80 0.99
N GLN A 95 0.68 3.52 2.07
CA GLN A 95 1.62 4.64 2.05
C GLN A 95 3.03 4.19 1.64
N GLN A 96 3.48 3.03 2.15
CA GLN A 96 4.78 2.45 1.75
C GLN A 96 4.80 2.10 0.26
N LEU A 97 3.73 1.47 -0.24
CA LEU A 97 3.61 1.16 -1.68
C LEU A 97 3.62 2.44 -2.52
N ALA A 98 2.91 3.48 -2.09
CA ALA A 98 2.90 4.77 -2.77
C ALA A 98 4.30 5.42 -2.81
N GLY A 99 5.04 5.35 -1.71
CA GLY A 99 6.42 5.85 -1.65
C GLY A 99 7.35 5.13 -2.63
N TRP A 100 7.27 3.81 -2.74
CA TRP A 100 8.07 3.07 -3.73
C TRP A 100 7.71 3.42 -5.18
N ILE A 101 6.41 3.62 -5.47
CA ILE A 101 5.99 4.07 -6.80
C ILE A 101 6.52 5.48 -7.09
N GLN A 102 6.48 6.36 -6.09
CA GLN A 102 7.05 7.71 -6.22
C GLN A 102 8.55 7.67 -6.51
N GLU A 103 9.32 6.86 -5.76
CA GLU A 103 10.76 6.72 -5.95
C GLU A 103 11.11 6.25 -7.37
N GLU A 104 10.31 5.35 -7.95
CA GLU A 104 10.54 4.81 -9.29
C GLU A 104 10.06 5.73 -10.42
N THR A 105 9.03 6.54 -10.17
CA THR A 105 8.39 7.36 -11.22
C THR A 105 8.76 8.83 -11.17
N GLY A 106 9.27 9.30 -10.04
CA GLY A 106 9.43 10.72 -9.76
C GLY A 106 8.11 11.48 -9.62
N GLY A 107 6.99 10.76 -9.44
CA GLY A 107 5.65 11.34 -9.37
C GLY A 107 5.37 12.11 -8.08
N ASP A 108 4.33 12.93 -8.10
CA ASP A 108 3.87 13.67 -6.93
C ASP A 108 2.98 12.77 -6.05
N LEU A 109 3.22 12.79 -4.73
CA LEU A 109 2.39 12.08 -3.77
C LEU A 109 1.17 12.92 -3.35
N PHE A 110 0.01 12.27 -3.31
CA PHE A 110 -1.20 12.85 -2.76
C PHE A 110 -1.89 11.86 -1.80
N SER A 111 -1.95 12.21 -0.52
CA SER A 111 -2.66 11.41 0.49
C SER A 111 -4.12 11.82 0.55
N ILE A 112 -5.02 10.90 0.17
CA ILE A 112 -6.47 11.07 0.27
C ILE A 112 -6.86 10.92 1.74
N ARG A 113 -7.21 12.02 2.39
CA ARG A 113 -7.56 12.07 3.82
C ARG A 113 -9.00 12.50 4.03
N VAL A 114 -9.64 11.95 5.05
CA VAL A 114 -11.01 12.32 5.44
C VAL A 114 -11.00 13.37 6.56
N VAL A 115 -12.01 14.25 6.54
CA VAL A 115 -12.19 15.29 7.56
C VAL A 115 -12.52 14.68 8.94
N ASP A 116 -13.32 13.61 8.95
CA ASP A 116 -13.63 12.84 10.15
C ASP A 116 -12.77 11.59 10.19
N PRO A 117 -11.67 11.55 10.99
CA PRO A 117 -10.73 10.45 10.98
C PRO A 117 -11.33 9.14 11.45
N TYR A 118 -10.83 8.02 10.90
CA TYR A 118 -11.23 6.69 11.34
C TYR A 118 -10.63 6.35 12.71
N PRO A 119 -11.33 5.51 13.51
CA PRO A 119 -10.74 4.93 14.71
C PRO A 119 -9.48 4.12 14.37
N SER A 120 -8.51 4.07 15.29
CA SER A 120 -7.34 3.19 15.18
C SER A 120 -7.61 1.77 15.71
N ASP A 121 -8.69 1.58 16.45
CA ASP A 121 -9.17 0.26 16.82
C ASP A 121 -9.72 -0.48 15.59
N TRP A 122 -9.38 -1.78 15.50
CA TRP A 122 -9.78 -2.60 14.36
C TRP A 122 -11.29 -2.80 14.25
N ASP A 123 -11.95 -3.16 15.34
CA ASP A 123 -13.37 -3.47 15.33
C ASP A 123 -14.22 -2.22 15.11
N ASP A 124 -13.83 -1.10 15.69
CA ASP A 124 -14.48 0.18 15.51
C ASP A 124 -14.34 0.70 14.08
N CYS A 125 -13.13 0.60 13.50
CA CYS A 125 -12.89 0.97 12.11
C CYS A 125 -13.68 0.06 11.15
N LEU A 126 -13.68 -1.24 11.41
CA LEU A 126 -14.42 -2.23 10.65
C LEU A 126 -15.93 -1.95 10.67
N THR A 127 -16.46 -1.61 11.84
CA THR A 127 -17.88 -1.26 12.03
C THR A 127 -18.23 -0.02 11.23
N ARG A 128 -17.44 1.05 11.33
CA ARG A 128 -17.64 2.29 10.57
C ARG A 128 -17.56 2.06 9.06
N ALA A 129 -16.51 1.39 8.58
CA ALA A 129 -16.33 1.10 7.16
C ALA A 129 -17.50 0.28 6.59
N ASN A 130 -18.02 -0.69 7.37
CA ASN A 130 -19.19 -1.46 6.97
C ASN A 130 -20.48 -0.62 6.90
N GLN A 131 -20.65 0.29 7.85
CA GLN A 131 -21.80 1.21 7.85
C GLN A 131 -21.72 2.15 6.64
N GLU A 132 -20.57 2.79 6.41
CA GLU A 132 -20.35 3.68 5.26
C GLU A 132 -20.67 2.98 3.94
N ARG A 133 -20.24 1.72 3.80
CA ARG A 133 -20.55 0.91 2.62
C ARG A 133 -22.04 0.61 2.50
N GLY A 134 -22.71 0.24 3.61
CA GLY A 134 -24.13 -0.04 3.65
C GLY A 134 -24.99 1.17 3.27
N ASP A 135 -24.58 2.35 3.72
CA ASP A 135 -25.25 3.63 3.48
C ASP A 135 -24.87 4.28 2.15
N ASN A 136 -23.92 3.67 1.39
CA ASN A 136 -23.31 4.25 0.22
C ASN A 136 -22.76 5.66 0.48
N ALA A 137 -22.12 5.83 1.64
CA ALA A 137 -21.66 7.12 2.14
C ALA A 137 -20.55 7.71 1.25
N ARG A 138 -20.40 9.04 1.37
CA ARG A 138 -19.29 9.79 0.75
C ARG A 138 -18.60 10.60 1.82
N PRO A 139 -17.66 10.00 2.59
CA PRO A 139 -16.89 10.72 3.58
C PRO A 139 -16.26 11.97 2.99
N GLU A 140 -16.39 13.09 3.70
CA GLU A 140 -15.82 14.37 3.28
C GLU A 140 -14.28 14.28 3.27
N LEU A 141 -13.66 14.75 2.19
CA LEU A 141 -12.20 14.79 2.07
C LEU A 141 -11.67 16.12 2.59
N VAL A 142 -10.45 16.08 3.14
CA VAL A 142 -9.75 17.28 3.63
C VAL A 142 -9.46 18.24 2.47
N GLU A 143 -9.09 17.70 1.32
CA GLU A 143 -8.67 18.45 0.14
C GLU A 143 -8.81 17.60 -1.13
N ASN A 144 -8.80 18.25 -2.27
CA ASN A 144 -8.72 17.64 -3.60
C ASN A 144 -7.35 17.91 -4.22
N VAL A 145 -7.05 17.24 -5.32
CA VAL A 145 -5.79 17.46 -6.05
C VAL A 145 -5.83 18.82 -6.75
N ASP A 146 -4.89 19.68 -6.39
CA ASP A 146 -4.69 20.93 -7.12
C ASP A 146 -3.98 20.67 -8.46
N GLY A 147 -4.44 21.33 -9.53
CA GLY A 147 -3.80 21.21 -10.83
C GLY A 147 -3.84 19.81 -11.43
N LEU A 148 -4.91 19.04 -11.18
CA LEU A 148 -5.05 17.67 -11.68
C LEU A 148 -4.81 17.53 -13.20
N ASP A 149 -5.06 18.58 -13.98
CA ASP A 149 -4.90 18.58 -15.43
C ASP A 149 -3.43 18.40 -15.89
N GLN A 150 -2.46 18.69 -15.02
CA GLN A 150 -1.03 18.53 -15.33
C GLN A 150 -0.59 17.07 -15.39
N TYR A 151 -1.37 16.14 -14.83
CA TYR A 151 -1.03 14.72 -14.75
C TYR A 151 -1.69 13.93 -15.88
N ASP A 152 -0.90 13.15 -16.59
CA ASP A 152 -1.39 12.19 -17.61
C ASP A 152 -1.56 10.79 -17.03
N THR A 153 -0.77 10.47 -16.02
CA THR A 153 -0.74 9.17 -15.36
C THR A 153 -1.07 9.30 -13.88
N VAL A 154 -1.97 8.45 -13.40
CA VAL A 154 -2.38 8.40 -12.00
C VAL A 154 -2.22 6.98 -11.46
N PHE A 155 -1.36 6.82 -10.47
CA PHE A 155 -1.38 5.62 -9.63
C PHE A 155 -2.34 5.86 -8.48
N LEU A 156 -3.34 4.97 -8.33
CA LEU A 156 -4.38 5.12 -7.32
C LEU A 156 -4.36 3.94 -6.35
N GLY A 157 -3.98 4.23 -5.10
CA GLY A 157 -3.76 3.24 -4.06
C GLY A 157 -4.82 3.19 -2.98
N TYR A 158 -5.12 1.98 -2.49
CA TYR A 158 -6.09 1.79 -1.42
C TYR A 158 -5.92 0.45 -0.69
N PRO A 159 -6.37 0.33 0.57
CA PRO A 159 -6.50 -0.97 1.22
C PRO A 159 -7.80 -1.65 0.75
N ASN A 160 -7.77 -2.98 0.62
CA ASN A 160 -8.98 -3.75 0.37
C ASN A 160 -9.85 -3.78 1.64
N TRP A 161 -10.92 -3.02 1.66
CA TRP A 161 -11.92 -3.01 2.72
C TRP A 161 -13.22 -3.67 2.25
N TRP A 162 -13.63 -4.72 2.96
CA TRP A 162 -14.86 -5.45 2.63
C TRP A 162 -14.92 -5.95 1.18
N TYR A 163 -13.81 -6.49 0.69
CA TYR A 163 -13.69 -6.95 -0.70
C TYR A 163 -13.95 -5.86 -1.73
N GLY A 164 -13.59 -4.63 -1.41
CA GLY A 164 -13.79 -3.48 -2.27
C GLY A 164 -12.89 -2.31 -1.89
N VAL A 165 -13.31 -1.11 -2.28
CA VAL A 165 -12.60 0.13 -1.98
C VAL A 165 -13.19 0.82 -0.76
N PRO A 166 -12.40 1.56 0.03
CA PRO A 166 -12.91 2.48 1.04
C PRO A 166 -13.84 3.53 0.42
N MET A 167 -14.91 3.90 1.14
CA MET A 167 -15.89 4.86 0.61
C MET A 167 -15.29 6.25 0.33
N ALA A 168 -14.23 6.64 1.06
CA ALA A 168 -13.46 7.85 0.79
C ALA A 168 -12.83 7.87 -0.62
N LEU A 169 -12.44 6.68 -1.15
CA LEU A 169 -11.92 6.60 -2.51
C LEU A 169 -13.01 6.91 -3.56
N LEU A 170 -14.25 6.52 -3.30
CA LEU A 170 -15.37 6.88 -4.19
C LEU A 170 -15.64 8.39 -4.14
N THR A 171 -15.53 9.02 -2.97
CA THR A 171 -15.60 10.48 -2.88
C THR A 171 -14.52 11.14 -3.72
N PHE A 172 -13.28 10.65 -3.63
CA PHE A 172 -12.16 11.16 -4.42
C PHE A 172 -12.44 11.06 -5.92
N LEU A 173 -12.90 9.89 -6.40
CA LEU A 173 -13.20 9.65 -7.82
C LEU A 173 -14.35 10.52 -8.34
N GLU A 174 -15.31 10.87 -7.48
CA GLU A 174 -16.43 11.74 -7.85
C GLU A 174 -16.04 13.23 -7.87
N GLN A 175 -15.03 13.62 -7.10
CA GLN A 175 -14.58 15.01 -6.99
C GLN A 175 -13.39 15.35 -7.90
N ASN A 176 -12.67 14.34 -8.41
CA ASN A 176 -11.51 14.50 -9.26
C ASN A 176 -11.74 13.80 -10.60
N ASP A 177 -11.83 14.56 -11.67
CA ASP A 177 -12.06 14.00 -13.02
C ASP A 177 -10.77 13.37 -13.58
N LEU A 178 -10.73 12.05 -13.59
CA LEU A 178 -9.61 11.28 -14.14
C LEU A 178 -9.82 10.90 -15.64
N SER A 179 -10.82 11.47 -16.30
CA SER A 179 -11.11 11.19 -17.70
C SER A 179 -9.91 11.51 -18.60
N GLY A 180 -9.56 10.59 -19.48
CA GLY A 180 -8.45 10.75 -20.41
C GLY A 180 -7.07 10.45 -19.82
N LYS A 181 -6.96 10.19 -18.51
CA LYS A 181 -5.71 9.82 -17.84
C LYS A 181 -5.50 8.31 -17.87
N GLN A 182 -4.24 7.88 -17.82
CA GLN A 182 -3.89 6.49 -17.55
C GLN A 182 -3.96 6.23 -16.04
N VAL A 183 -4.84 5.32 -15.61
CA VAL A 183 -4.99 5.00 -14.18
C VAL A 183 -4.49 3.60 -13.89
N TYR A 184 -3.54 3.49 -12.99
CA TYR A 184 -3.02 2.23 -12.47
C TYR A 184 -3.43 2.06 -11.01
N LEU A 185 -4.08 0.93 -10.72
CA LEU A 185 -4.54 0.63 -9.36
C LEU A 185 -3.50 -0.19 -8.61
N PHE A 186 -3.25 0.15 -7.36
CA PHE A 186 -2.48 -0.68 -6.43
C PHE A 186 -3.22 -0.85 -5.11
N CYS A 187 -3.13 -2.03 -4.51
CA CYS A 187 -3.95 -2.37 -3.37
C CYS A 187 -3.17 -3.20 -2.35
N SER A 188 -3.29 -2.82 -1.08
CA SER A 188 -2.88 -3.69 0.02
C SER A 188 -4.08 -4.54 0.47
N HIS A 189 -3.86 -5.81 0.72
CA HIS A 189 -4.90 -6.71 1.22
C HIS A 189 -4.35 -7.70 2.26
N GLY A 190 -5.22 -8.13 3.16
CA GLY A 190 -4.92 -9.20 4.10
C GLY A 190 -5.21 -10.59 3.52
N THR A 191 -5.60 -11.52 4.39
CA THR A 191 -5.88 -12.91 4.03
C THR A 191 -7.05 -13.11 3.07
N GLY A 192 -7.95 -12.10 2.95
CA GLY A 192 -9.10 -12.14 2.03
C GLY A 192 -8.77 -12.02 0.55
N GLY A 193 -7.52 -11.66 0.21
CA GLY A 193 -7.12 -11.45 -1.17
C GLY A 193 -7.72 -10.20 -1.82
N LEU A 194 -7.61 -10.11 -3.13
CA LEU A 194 -8.29 -9.08 -3.92
C LEU A 194 -9.75 -9.49 -4.14
N ALA A 195 -10.64 -8.51 -4.15
CA ALA A 195 -12.00 -8.72 -4.60
C ALA A 195 -11.98 -9.14 -6.08
N SER A 196 -12.70 -10.18 -6.42
CA SER A 196 -12.85 -10.68 -7.79
C SER A 196 -14.22 -10.31 -8.35
#